data_c844b41bd0b05d5d3c3710cee6660053
#
_entry.id   c844b41bd0b05d5d3c3710cee6660053
#
_cell.length_a   1.000
_cell.length_b   1.000
_cell.length_c   1.000
_cell.angle_alpha   90.00
_cell.angle_beta   90.00
_cell.angle_gamma   90.00
#
_symmetry.space_group_name_H-M   'P 1'
#
loop_
_entity.id
_entity.type
_entity.pdbx_description
1 polymer ?
#
loop_
_entity_poly.entity_id
_entity_poly.type
_entity_poly.pdbx_seq_one_letter_code
_entity_poly.pdbx_strand_id
1 'polypeptide(L)'
;MDSERDANSAASATPVAKTTIARPVSVPRKPASTRPPTKARGNDRAAAVTPQPEPDTREIVLTIEGLVKRFGSTTAVAGIDLTVRAGSIFGIVGPNGAGKTTTLSMVTGLLRPDAGMITVHGADVWGDPTAAKRELGVLPDRLRLFDRLTGAQLLYYSGILRGLSRPTVIARTKDLAIAFGLEDALDRRVTDYSAGMAKKVALAAAMIHSPRLLVLDEPFESVDPVSAANVTDILRRFVETGGTVVLSSHSMELIERICSDVAVVVNGAILDAGTMTEVRQGKTLEKRFLELAGDQTPAGGMEWLHSFSG
;
A
#
# COMPACT_ATOMS: atom_id res chain seq x y z
N MET A 1 -8.48 57.11 35.02
CA MET A 1 -7.67 56.66 36.15
C MET A 1 -6.75 55.62 35.56
N ASP A 2 -5.66 56.08 34.98
CA ASP A 2 -4.34 56.21 35.60
C ASP A 2 -3.73 54.85 35.83
N SER A 3 -2.63 54.52 35.42
CA SER A 3 -1.42 55.14 34.82
C SER A 3 -0.43 54.00 34.63
N GLU A 4 0.21 53.96 33.49
CA GLU A 4 1.62 54.39 33.33
C GLU A 4 2.62 53.58 34.16
N ARG A 5 3.55 53.08 33.51
CA ARG A 5 4.91 53.46 33.04
C ARG A 5 5.86 52.38 33.46
N ASP A 6 6.90 52.08 32.96
CA ASP A 6 7.96 52.48 32.00
C ASP A 6 9.06 51.43 32.13
N ALA A 7 9.55 50.94 31.09
CA ALA A 7 10.75 51.37 30.38
C ALA A 7 12.09 50.90 30.93
N ASN A 8 12.90 50.46 29.96
CA ASN A 8 14.33 50.70 29.82
C ASN A 8 15.29 49.69 30.45
N SER A 9 16.31 49.22 29.85
CA SER A 9 17.37 49.81 29.05
C SER A 9 18.39 48.69 28.75
N ALA A 10 18.71 48.40 27.55
CA ALA A 10 19.86 48.87 26.80
C ALA A 10 21.22 48.28 27.19
N ALA A 11 21.83 47.74 26.14
CA ALA A 11 23.20 47.90 25.68
C ALA A 11 24.29 47.17 26.47
N SER A 12 25.29 46.51 25.85
CA SER A 12 26.25 47.04 24.93
C SER A 12 27.29 45.94 24.63
N ALA A 13 27.56 45.73 23.41
CA ALA A 13 28.85 45.93 22.73
C ALA A 13 29.98 44.88 22.88
N THR A 14 30.35 44.41 21.73
CA THR A 14 31.62 43.91 21.19
C THR A 14 32.85 44.72 21.69
N PRO A 15 34.14 44.29 21.52
CA PRO A 15 34.72 43.81 20.27
C PRO A 15 35.98 42.87 20.35
N VAL A 16 36.28 42.22 19.22
CA VAL A 16 37.56 42.16 18.46
C VAL A 16 38.89 41.82 19.17
N ALA A 17 39.56 40.80 18.63
CA ALA A 17 40.94 40.94 18.15
C ALA A 17 41.42 39.73 17.34
N LYS A 18 41.88 40.07 16.17
CA LYS A 18 42.75 39.40 15.22
C LYS A 18 44.08 38.97 15.87
N THR A 19 44.67 37.88 15.34
CA THR A 19 46.11 37.95 14.94
C THR A 19 46.44 36.78 14.01
N THR A 20 46.92 37.15 12.88
CA THR A 20 47.60 36.49 11.76
C THR A 20 49.01 36.07 12.15
N ILE A 21 49.63 35.15 11.38
CA ILE A 21 51.03 35.03 10.93
C ILE A 21 51.36 33.53 10.80
N ALA A 22 51.79 32.93 9.78
CA ALA A 22 52.50 33.12 8.53
C ALA A 22 53.19 31.77 8.20
N ARG A 23 53.22 31.46 6.94
CA ARG A 23 53.99 30.37 6.29
C ARG A 23 55.53 30.56 6.48
N PRO A 24 56.35 29.50 6.23
CA PRO A 24 57.01 29.51 4.93
C PRO A 24 57.09 28.16 4.19
N VAL A 25 57.31 28.37 2.92
CA VAL A 25 57.55 27.51 1.77
C VAL A 25 58.94 26.89 1.81
N SER A 26 59.11 25.65 1.31
CA SER A 26 60.26 25.29 0.46
C SER A 26 60.06 24.01 -0.32
N VAL A 27 60.33 24.08 -1.61
CA VAL A 27 60.42 23.09 -2.69
C VAL A 27 61.88 23.05 -3.09
N PRO A 28 62.43 22.19 -3.96
CA PRO A 28 62.25 20.77 -4.31
C PRO A 28 63.60 19.98 -4.34
N ARG A 29 63.57 18.66 -4.53
CA ARG A 29 64.66 17.93 -5.26
C ARG A 29 64.16 16.56 -5.78
N LYS A 30 64.25 16.42 -7.08
CA LYS A 30 64.40 15.17 -7.87
C LYS A 30 65.90 15.15 -8.33
N PRO A 31 66.56 14.09 -8.84
CA PRO A 31 66.03 12.82 -9.37
C PRO A 31 66.89 11.59 -9.00
N ALA A 32 66.42 10.38 -9.32
CA ALA A 32 67.23 9.39 -10.03
C ALA A 32 66.45 8.14 -10.38
N SER A 33 66.54 7.81 -11.61
CA SER A 33 66.18 6.65 -12.40
C SER A 33 66.75 5.33 -11.87
N THR A 34 65.94 4.25 -11.88
CA THR A 34 66.40 2.92 -12.37
C THR A 34 65.24 2.04 -12.73
N ARG A 35 65.44 1.27 -13.76
CA ARG A 35 64.58 0.45 -14.61
C ARG A 35 64.12 -0.87 -13.93
N PRO A 36 63.10 -1.61 -14.51
CA PRO A 36 62.20 -2.52 -13.81
C PRO A 36 62.63 -4.01 -13.81
N PRO A 37 61.95 -4.83 -13.01
CA PRO A 37 61.74 -6.25 -13.37
C PRO A 37 60.28 -6.66 -13.56
N THR A 38 60.10 -7.27 -14.66
CA THR A 38 59.24 -8.40 -15.09
C THR A 38 57.94 -8.75 -14.34
N LYS A 39 56.95 -8.87 -15.18
CA LYS A 39 55.61 -9.48 -15.04
C LYS A 39 55.49 -10.63 -14.04
N ALA A 40 54.57 -10.44 -13.09
CA ALA A 40 53.79 -11.51 -12.53
C ALA A 40 52.28 -11.23 -12.85
N ARG A 41 51.67 -12.14 -13.60
CA ARG A 41 50.21 -12.16 -13.84
C ARG A 41 49.51 -12.43 -12.51
N GLY A 42 49.10 -11.41 -11.85
CA GLY A 42 48.08 -11.49 -10.78
C GLY A 42 46.70 -11.49 -11.42
N ASN A 43 45.97 -12.54 -11.19
CA ASN A 43 44.60 -12.76 -11.63
C ASN A 43 43.69 -12.00 -10.66
N ASP A 44 43.57 -10.67 -10.80
CA ASP A 44 42.60 -9.89 -10.08
C ASP A 44 41.23 -10.15 -10.70
N ARG A 45 40.62 -11.20 -10.19
CA ARG A 45 39.17 -11.37 -10.25
C ARG A 45 38.58 -10.26 -9.36
N ALA A 46 38.27 -9.12 -9.96
CA ALA A 46 37.43 -8.12 -9.35
C ALA A 46 36.14 -8.85 -8.91
N ALA A 47 35.98 -9.04 -7.62
CA ALA A 47 34.71 -9.48 -7.04
C ALA A 47 33.70 -8.40 -7.47
N ALA A 48 32.72 -8.82 -8.27
CA ALA A 48 31.57 -8.00 -8.60
C ALA A 48 30.88 -7.66 -7.29
N VAL A 49 31.03 -6.41 -6.84
CA VAL A 49 30.24 -5.85 -5.75
C VAL A 49 28.81 -5.85 -6.26
N THR A 50 28.01 -6.80 -5.79
CA THR A 50 26.56 -6.79 -5.99
C THR A 50 26.06 -5.46 -5.39
N PRO A 51 25.38 -4.59 -6.16
CA PRO A 51 24.82 -3.37 -5.61
C PRO A 51 23.88 -3.76 -4.47
N GLN A 52 24.16 -3.29 -3.28
CA GLN A 52 23.18 -3.38 -2.20
C GLN A 52 21.97 -2.54 -2.62
N PRO A 53 20.74 -3.05 -2.49
CA PRO A 53 19.56 -2.27 -2.81
C PRO A 53 19.59 -0.98 -1.96
N GLU A 54 19.44 0.16 -2.61
CA GLU A 54 19.31 1.44 -1.92
C GLU A 54 18.12 1.36 -0.97
N PRO A 55 18.23 1.90 0.26
CA PRO A 55 17.12 1.89 1.19
C PRO A 55 15.91 2.62 0.59
N ASP A 56 14.76 1.98 0.59
CA ASP A 56 13.51 2.59 0.11
C ASP A 56 13.12 3.77 1.00
N THR A 57 13.28 4.98 0.49
CA THR A 57 13.05 6.25 1.19
C THR A 57 11.61 6.78 1.06
N ARG A 58 10.72 6.06 0.37
CA ARG A 58 9.31 6.47 0.24
C ARG A 58 8.63 6.59 1.61
N GLU A 59 7.75 7.58 1.77
CA GLU A 59 6.95 7.77 2.99
C GLU A 59 6.16 6.50 3.34
N ILE A 60 6.08 6.17 4.63
CA ILE A 60 5.24 5.08 5.13
C ILE A 60 3.81 5.60 5.29
N VAL A 61 2.85 4.94 4.64
CA VAL A 61 1.44 5.34 4.66
C VAL A 61 0.54 4.41 5.45
N LEU A 62 0.95 3.16 5.62
CA LEU A 62 0.27 2.19 6.49
C LEU A 62 1.32 1.42 7.28
N THR A 63 1.12 1.35 8.59
CA THR A 63 1.89 0.47 9.49
C THR A 63 0.93 -0.42 10.25
N ILE A 64 1.24 -1.69 10.31
CA ILE A 64 0.56 -2.72 11.10
C ILE A 64 1.62 -3.34 12.00
N GLU A 65 1.38 -3.39 13.31
CA GLU A 65 2.31 -3.93 14.31
C GLU A 65 1.62 -4.94 15.21
N GLY A 66 2.13 -6.18 15.21
CA GLY A 66 1.68 -7.26 16.07
C GLY A 66 0.19 -7.56 15.99
N LEU A 67 -0.43 -7.43 14.80
CA LEU A 67 -1.88 -7.50 14.62
C LEU A 67 -2.42 -8.90 14.86
N VAL A 68 -3.37 -9.02 15.80
CA VAL A 68 -4.01 -10.31 16.16
C VAL A 68 -5.52 -10.21 16.06
N LYS A 69 -6.15 -11.26 15.50
CA LYS A 69 -7.60 -11.46 15.55
C LYS A 69 -7.96 -12.93 15.73
N ARG A 70 -8.84 -13.17 16.71
CA ARG A 70 -9.38 -14.50 17.00
C ARG A 70 -10.90 -14.49 16.90
N PHE A 71 -11.45 -15.61 16.45
CA PHE A 71 -12.89 -15.88 16.44
C PHE A 71 -13.12 -17.22 17.16
N GLY A 72 -13.53 -17.16 18.43
CA GLY A 72 -13.62 -18.35 19.28
C GLY A 72 -12.23 -19.00 19.43
N SER A 73 -12.12 -20.26 19.03
CA SER A 73 -10.85 -21.02 19.05
C SER A 73 -9.96 -20.79 17.83
N THR A 74 -10.48 -20.11 16.79
CA THR A 74 -9.75 -19.91 15.52
C THR A 74 -8.99 -18.59 15.54
N THR A 75 -7.66 -18.63 15.32
CA THR A 75 -6.85 -17.44 15.10
C THR A 75 -6.84 -17.12 13.62
N ALA A 76 -7.52 -16.04 13.22
CA ALA A 76 -7.62 -15.61 11.83
C ALA A 76 -6.46 -14.71 11.41
N VAL A 77 -5.85 -13.99 12.35
CA VAL A 77 -4.65 -13.17 12.17
C VAL A 77 -3.75 -13.37 13.37
N ALA A 78 -2.49 -13.75 13.16
CA ALA A 78 -1.61 -14.34 14.16
C ALA A 78 -0.33 -13.51 14.40
N GLY A 79 -0.47 -12.19 14.60
CA GLY A 79 0.67 -11.31 14.90
C GLY A 79 1.32 -10.79 13.60
N ILE A 80 0.53 -10.16 12.73
CA ILE A 80 1.03 -9.59 11.46
C ILE A 80 1.72 -8.26 11.73
N ASP A 81 2.92 -8.12 11.17
CA ASP A 81 3.65 -6.86 10.99
C ASP A 81 3.72 -6.55 9.50
N LEU A 82 3.35 -5.34 9.10
CA LEU A 82 3.36 -4.91 7.70
C LEU A 82 3.53 -3.41 7.57
N THR A 83 4.36 -3.01 6.61
CA THR A 83 4.56 -1.60 6.24
C THR A 83 4.24 -1.42 4.77
N VAL A 84 3.41 -0.42 4.44
CA VAL A 84 3.12 -0.02 3.05
C VAL A 84 3.64 1.39 2.81
N ARG A 85 4.33 1.57 1.70
CA ARG A 85 4.93 2.85 1.31
C ARG A 85 4.10 3.57 0.25
N ALA A 86 4.20 4.90 0.26
CA ALA A 86 3.49 5.80 -0.66
C ALA A 86 3.79 5.49 -2.13
N GLY A 87 2.82 5.76 -3.00
CA GLY A 87 3.00 5.63 -4.45
C GLY A 87 3.14 4.20 -4.95
N SER A 88 2.56 3.22 -4.24
CA SER A 88 2.57 1.81 -4.63
C SER A 88 1.17 1.23 -4.81
N ILE A 89 1.08 0.19 -5.63
CA ILE A 89 -0.03 -0.77 -5.59
C ILE A 89 0.50 -1.98 -4.83
N PHE A 90 0.07 -2.14 -3.59
CA PHE A 90 0.50 -3.21 -2.68
C PHE A 90 -0.53 -4.35 -2.68
N GLY A 91 -0.09 -5.56 -3.01
CA GLY A 91 -0.92 -6.76 -3.05
C GLY A 91 -0.83 -7.57 -1.76
N ILE A 92 -1.96 -8.01 -1.22
CA ILE A 92 -2.03 -9.03 -0.16
C ILE A 92 -2.58 -10.30 -0.79
N VAL A 93 -1.73 -11.31 -0.98
CA VAL A 93 -2.06 -12.54 -1.70
C VAL A 93 -2.04 -13.74 -0.78
N GLY A 94 -2.93 -14.70 -1.03
CA GLY A 94 -3.02 -15.95 -0.28
C GLY A 94 -4.32 -16.68 -0.55
N PRO A 95 -4.45 -17.93 -0.10
CA PRO A 95 -5.66 -18.73 -0.31
C PRO A 95 -6.86 -18.16 0.44
N ASN A 96 -8.06 -18.69 0.14
CA ASN A 96 -9.25 -18.38 0.90
C ASN A 96 -9.07 -18.84 2.35
N GLY A 97 -9.50 -17.98 3.30
CA GLY A 97 -9.30 -18.23 4.72
C GLY A 97 -7.92 -17.87 5.27
N ALA A 98 -6.97 -17.35 4.45
CA ALA A 98 -5.65 -16.96 4.90
C ALA A 98 -5.62 -15.76 5.88
N GLY A 99 -6.75 -15.05 6.07
CA GLY A 99 -6.83 -13.88 6.95
C GLY A 99 -6.81 -12.52 6.23
N LYS A 100 -6.77 -12.48 4.88
CA LYS A 100 -6.69 -11.24 4.07
C LYS A 100 -7.84 -10.27 4.39
N THR A 101 -9.08 -10.69 4.19
CA THR A 101 -10.29 -9.89 4.49
C THR A 101 -10.36 -9.45 5.95
N THR A 102 -9.97 -10.32 6.88
CA THR A 102 -9.91 -9.99 8.31
C THR A 102 -8.91 -8.89 8.58
N THR A 103 -7.70 -8.98 8.00
CA THR A 103 -6.66 -7.95 8.11
C THR A 103 -7.13 -6.62 7.52
N LEU A 104 -7.66 -6.62 6.29
CA LEU A 104 -8.16 -5.39 5.65
C LEU A 104 -9.35 -4.78 6.40
N SER A 105 -10.23 -5.60 6.98
CA SER A 105 -11.33 -5.11 7.82
C SER A 105 -10.84 -4.41 9.09
N MET A 106 -9.73 -4.84 9.67
CA MET A 106 -9.10 -4.17 10.81
C MET A 106 -8.41 -2.87 10.39
N VAL A 107 -7.69 -2.86 9.25
CA VAL A 107 -7.06 -1.67 8.67
C VAL A 107 -8.08 -0.57 8.36
N THR A 108 -9.26 -0.95 7.91
CA THR A 108 -10.34 0.01 7.56
C THR A 108 -11.20 0.45 8.75
N GLY A 109 -10.91 -0.05 9.95
CA GLY A 109 -11.68 0.26 11.15
C GLY A 109 -13.09 -0.33 11.15
N LEU A 110 -13.34 -1.42 10.40
CA LEU A 110 -14.60 -2.16 10.37
C LEU A 110 -14.63 -3.31 11.39
N LEU A 111 -13.45 -3.85 11.74
CA LEU A 111 -13.31 -4.95 12.68
C LEU A 111 -12.20 -4.61 13.69
N ARG A 112 -12.55 -4.59 14.98
CA ARG A 112 -11.57 -4.28 16.02
C ARG A 112 -10.59 -5.44 16.22
N PRO A 113 -9.26 -5.19 16.23
CA PRO A 113 -8.27 -6.20 16.58
C PRO A 113 -8.35 -6.60 18.05
N ASP A 114 -7.86 -7.79 18.38
CA ASP A 114 -7.72 -8.25 19.76
C ASP A 114 -6.38 -7.82 20.36
N ALA A 115 -5.37 -7.60 19.49
CA ALA A 115 -4.07 -7.01 19.85
C ALA A 115 -3.42 -6.36 18.63
N GLY A 116 -2.40 -5.56 18.88
CA GLY A 116 -1.64 -4.84 17.84
C GLY A 116 -2.15 -3.43 17.56
N MET A 117 -1.42 -2.72 16.71
CA MET A 117 -1.71 -1.33 16.35
C MET A 117 -1.71 -1.16 14.84
N ILE A 118 -2.52 -0.25 14.35
CA ILE A 118 -2.63 0.10 12.93
C ILE A 118 -2.61 1.62 12.82
N THR A 119 -1.68 2.14 12.02
CA THR A 119 -1.64 3.58 11.71
C THR A 119 -1.75 3.82 10.21
N VAL A 120 -2.51 4.82 9.81
CA VAL A 120 -2.67 5.27 8.43
C VAL A 120 -2.28 6.73 8.35
N HIS A 121 -1.26 7.06 7.56
CA HIS A 121 -0.66 8.39 7.52
C HIS A 121 -0.41 8.98 8.92
N GLY A 122 0.10 8.14 9.85
CA GLY A 122 0.38 8.52 11.22
C GLY A 122 -0.84 8.60 12.16
N ALA A 123 -2.07 8.46 11.65
CA ALA A 123 -3.28 8.41 12.47
C ALA A 123 -3.56 6.98 12.94
N ASP A 124 -3.73 6.77 14.23
CA ASP A 124 -4.14 5.47 14.79
C ASP A 124 -5.59 5.17 14.40
N VAL A 125 -5.82 4.06 13.71
CA VAL A 125 -7.14 3.65 13.19
C VAL A 125 -8.17 3.48 14.32
N TRP A 126 -7.73 3.10 15.51
CA TRP A 126 -8.61 2.82 16.66
C TRP A 126 -8.54 3.89 17.73
N GLY A 127 -7.44 4.66 17.80
CA GLY A 127 -7.28 5.80 18.71
C GLY A 127 -7.91 7.09 18.15
N ASP A 128 -7.72 7.38 16.86
CA ASP A 128 -8.39 8.48 16.14
C ASP A 128 -9.03 7.97 14.83
N PRO A 129 -10.18 7.28 14.93
CA PRO A 129 -10.85 6.72 13.74
C PRO A 129 -11.29 7.80 12.74
N THR A 130 -11.53 9.02 13.21
CA THR A 130 -11.98 10.12 12.35
C THR A 130 -10.86 10.59 11.43
N ALA A 131 -9.67 10.81 11.96
CA ALA A 131 -8.50 11.18 11.19
C ALA A 131 -8.14 10.06 10.20
N ALA A 132 -8.02 8.81 10.67
CA ALA A 132 -7.68 7.68 9.82
C ALA A 132 -8.69 7.48 8.66
N LYS A 133 -10.00 7.55 8.94
CA LYS A 133 -11.05 7.37 7.92
C LYS A 133 -11.11 8.48 6.87
N ARG A 134 -10.57 9.67 7.15
CA ARG A 134 -10.45 10.73 6.14
C ARG A 134 -9.45 10.38 5.06
N GLU A 135 -8.38 9.68 5.42
CA GLU A 135 -7.32 9.24 4.53
C GLU A 135 -7.69 7.98 3.72
N LEU A 136 -8.74 7.25 4.14
CA LEU A 136 -9.11 5.94 3.62
C LEU A 136 -10.29 5.98 2.65
N GLY A 137 -10.11 5.39 1.46
CA GLY A 137 -11.18 4.91 0.60
C GLY A 137 -11.26 3.37 0.69
N VAL A 138 -12.45 2.83 0.85
CA VAL A 138 -12.65 1.41 1.17
C VAL A 138 -13.60 0.75 0.19
N LEU A 139 -13.17 -0.36 -0.41
CA LEU A 139 -14.02 -1.30 -1.14
C LEU A 139 -14.00 -2.64 -0.40
N PRO A 140 -15.06 -3.03 0.32
CA PRO A 140 -15.12 -4.32 0.99
C PRO A 140 -15.41 -5.43 -0.01
N ASP A 141 -15.01 -6.68 0.31
CA ASP A 141 -15.31 -7.87 -0.48
C ASP A 141 -16.80 -8.03 -0.76
N ARG A 142 -17.62 -8.00 0.28
CA ARG A 142 -19.07 -8.08 0.16
C ARG A 142 -19.68 -6.70 0.07
N LEU A 143 -20.05 -6.31 -1.14
CA LEU A 143 -20.76 -5.06 -1.38
C LEU A 143 -22.16 -5.11 -0.79
N ARG A 144 -22.44 -4.23 0.16
CA ARG A 144 -23.80 -3.95 0.66
C ARG A 144 -24.18 -2.55 0.24
N LEU A 145 -24.57 -2.40 -1.01
CA LEU A 145 -25.04 -1.13 -1.54
C LEU A 145 -26.49 -0.88 -1.10
N PHE A 146 -26.86 0.40 -1.08
CA PHE A 146 -28.24 0.78 -0.71
C PHE A 146 -29.18 0.51 -1.87
N ASP A 147 -29.96 -0.54 -1.79
CA ASP A 147 -30.80 -1.08 -2.85
C ASP A 147 -31.75 -0.06 -3.51
N ARG A 148 -32.16 0.95 -2.78
CA ARG A 148 -33.13 1.96 -3.27
C ARG A 148 -32.48 3.18 -3.92
N LEU A 149 -31.17 3.32 -3.83
CA LEU A 149 -30.45 4.46 -4.41
C LEU A 149 -30.12 4.22 -5.88
N THR A 150 -30.14 5.29 -6.66
CA THR A 150 -29.50 5.31 -7.98
C THR A 150 -27.99 5.46 -7.84
N GLY A 151 -27.24 5.19 -8.91
CA GLY A 151 -25.80 5.41 -8.91
C GLY A 151 -25.41 6.84 -8.54
N ALA A 152 -26.11 7.83 -9.13
CA ALA A 152 -25.92 9.24 -8.80
C ALA A 152 -26.19 9.55 -7.33
N GLN A 153 -27.27 9.01 -6.77
CA GLN A 153 -27.61 9.20 -5.36
C GLN A 153 -26.58 8.54 -4.42
N LEU A 154 -26.09 7.35 -4.78
CA LEU A 154 -25.04 6.67 -4.00
C LEU A 154 -23.77 7.52 -3.94
N LEU A 155 -23.28 8.01 -5.07
CA LEU A 155 -22.11 8.88 -5.12
C LEU A 155 -22.35 10.20 -4.38
N TYR A 156 -23.53 10.80 -4.57
CA TYR A 156 -23.91 12.04 -3.88
C TYR A 156 -23.85 11.88 -2.35
N TYR A 157 -24.54 10.89 -1.80
CA TYR A 157 -24.55 10.68 -0.35
C TYR A 157 -23.17 10.25 0.18
N SER A 158 -22.41 9.48 -0.56
CA SER A 158 -21.04 9.13 -0.19
C SER A 158 -20.17 10.36 -0.01
N GLY A 159 -20.26 11.33 -0.93
CA GLY A 159 -19.51 12.58 -0.84
C GLY A 159 -19.98 13.49 0.30
N ILE A 160 -21.31 13.66 0.47
CA ILE A 160 -21.86 14.47 1.54
C ILE A 160 -21.51 13.94 2.93
N LEU A 161 -21.60 12.63 3.14
CA LEU A 161 -21.22 11.98 4.41
C LEU A 161 -19.72 12.11 4.74
N ARG A 162 -18.90 12.33 3.71
CA ARG A 162 -17.46 12.63 3.84
C ARG A 162 -17.16 14.12 4.01
N GLY A 163 -18.21 14.97 4.12
CA GLY A 163 -18.09 16.41 4.38
C GLY A 163 -17.81 17.27 3.14
N LEU A 164 -17.97 16.72 1.93
CA LEU A 164 -17.80 17.50 0.71
C LEU A 164 -18.97 18.46 0.48
N SER A 165 -18.68 19.62 -0.11
CA SER A 165 -19.72 20.55 -0.52
C SER A 165 -20.55 19.98 -1.68
N ARG A 166 -21.83 20.36 -1.75
CA ARG A 166 -22.74 19.92 -2.82
C ARG A 166 -22.18 20.16 -4.23
N PRO A 167 -21.65 21.35 -4.57
CA PRO A 167 -21.06 21.57 -5.89
C PRO A 167 -19.89 20.63 -6.19
N THR A 168 -19.01 20.40 -5.18
CA THR A 168 -17.87 19.49 -5.31
C THR A 168 -18.32 18.05 -5.59
N VAL A 169 -19.34 17.57 -4.85
CA VAL A 169 -19.86 16.21 -5.06
C VAL A 169 -20.43 16.06 -6.47
N ILE A 170 -21.21 17.04 -6.96
CA ILE A 170 -21.81 16.98 -8.29
C ILE A 170 -20.72 16.93 -9.37
N ALA A 171 -19.69 17.78 -9.28
CA ALA A 171 -18.58 17.79 -10.22
C ALA A 171 -17.83 16.44 -10.20
N ARG A 172 -17.42 15.96 -9.03
CA ARG A 172 -16.70 14.69 -8.90
C ARG A 172 -17.54 13.48 -9.30
N THR A 173 -18.85 13.50 -9.07
CA THR A 173 -19.75 12.42 -9.54
C THR A 173 -19.69 12.30 -11.07
N LYS A 174 -19.72 13.44 -11.77
CA LYS A 174 -19.59 13.45 -13.24
C LYS A 174 -18.24 12.90 -13.70
N ASP A 175 -17.15 13.37 -13.11
CA ASP A 175 -15.79 12.94 -13.48
C ASP A 175 -15.59 11.44 -13.22
N LEU A 176 -16.06 10.93 -12.07
CA LEU A 176 -16.00 9.52 -11.74
C LEU A 176 -16.90 8.67 -12.65
N ALA A 177 -18.09 9.16 -12.99
CA ALA A 177 -18.97 8.45 -13.94
C ALA A 177 -18.28 8.24 -15.28
N ILE A 178 -17.65 9.28 -15.83
CA ILE A 178 -16.87 9.21 -17.06
C ILE A 178 -15.71 8.22 -16.93
N ALA A 179 -14.92 8.34 -15.87
CA ALA A 179 -13.74 7.49 -15.65
C ALA A 179 -14.11 5.99 -15.57
N PHE A 180 -15.22 5.67 -14.92
CA PHE A 180 -15.69 4.30 -14.74
C PHE A 180 -16.64 3.79 -15.84
N GLY A 181 -17.01 4.65 -16.83
CA GLY A 181 -17.98 4.31 -17.88
C GLY A 181 -19.36 4.00 -17.31
N LEU A 182 -19.86 4.85 -16.43
CA LEU A 182 -21.14 4.71 -15.73
C LEU A 182 -22.13 5.83 -16.05
N GLU A 183 -21.81 6.72 -17.04
CA GLU A 183 -22.62 7.90 -17.34
C GLU A 183 -24.09 7.52 -17.60
N ASP A 184 -24.31 6.56 -18.48
CA ASP A 184 -25.64 6.11 -18.87
C ASP A 184 -26.39 5.28 -17.80
N ALA A 185 -25.68 4.94 -16.72
CA ALA A 185 -26.21 4.11 -15.65
C ALA A 185 -26.53 4.88 -14.36
N LEU A 186 -26.10 6.14 -14.24
CA LEU A 186 -26.23 6.90 -13.01
C LEU A 186 -27.65 7.04 -12.50
N ASP A 187 -28.64 7.14 -13.40
CA ASP A 187 -30.05 7.29 -13.06
C ASP A 187 -30.77 5.95 -12.77
N ARG A 188 -30.09 4.82 -13.02
CA ARG A 188 -30.60 3.49 -12.71
C ARG A 188 -30.36 3.18 -11.24
N ARG A 189 -31.21 2.33 -10.66
CA ARG A 189 -31.00 1.81 -9.29
C ARG A 189 -29.77 0.91 -9.26
N VAL A 190 -29.04 0.95 -8.16
CA VAL A 190 -27.86 0.12 -7.97
C VAL A 190 -28.18 -1.39 -7.97
N THR A 191 -29.40 -1.76 -7.59
CA THR A 191 -29.92 -3.14 -7.70
C THR A 191 -29.98 -3.67 -9.13
N ASP A 192 -30.06 -2.76 -10.12
CA ASP A 192 -30.15 -3.11 -11.55
C ASP A 192 -28.78 -3.16 -12.21
N TYR A 193 -27.71 -3.01 -11.43
CA TYR A 193 -26.34 -3.06 -11.91
C TYR A 193 -25.85 -4.51 -12.01
N SER A 194 -25.02 -4.79 -13.02
CA SER A 194 -24.23 -6.02 -13.04
C SER A 194 -23.21 -6.00 -11.88
N ALA A 195 -22.69 -7.17 -11.51
CA ALA A 195 -21.65 -7.26 -10.48
C ALA A 195 -20.46 -6.34 -10.74
N GLY A 196 -20.00 -6.27 -12.00
CA GLY A 196 -18.92 -5.35 -12.42
C GLY A 196 -19.31 -3.88 -12.27
N MET A 197 -20.53 -3.48 -12.67
CA MET A 197 -21.02 -2.11 -12.48
C MET A 197 -21.17 -1.77 -11.01
N ALA A 198 -21.64 -2.68 -10.17
CA ALA A 198 -21.76 -2.50 -8.74
C ALA A 198 -20.37 -2.28 -8.09
N LYS A 199 -19.35 -3.04 -8.50
CA LYS A 199 -17.97 -2.82 -8.05
C LYS A 199 -17.40 -1.48 -8.52
N LYS A 200 -17.66 -1.08 -9.78
CA LYS A 200 -17.23 0.22 -10.32
C LYS A 200 -17.83 1.39 -9.54
N VAL A 201 -19.14 1.39 -9.30
CA VAL A 201 -19.79 2.50 -8.55
C VAL A 201 -19.36 2.52 -7.09
N ALA A 202 -19.12 1.35 -6.47
CA ALA A 202 -18.62 1.27 -5.11
C ALA A 202 -17.18 1.80 -5.00
N LEU A 203 -16.33 1.50 -5.98
CA LEU A 203 -14.97 2.05 -6.05
C LEU A 203 -15.01 3.57 -6.32
N ALA A 204 -15.87 4.05 -7.20
CA ALA A 204 -16.08 5.48 -7.41
C ALA A 204 -16.52 6.18 -6.10
N ALA A 205 -17.42 5.57 -5.33
CA ALA A 205 -17.84 6.07 -4.02
C ALA A 205 -16.69 6.08 -2.99
N ALA A 206 -15.81 5.09 -3.03
CA ALA A 206 -14.61 5.04 -2.21
C ALA A 206 -13.61 6.15 -2.54
N MET A 207 -13.58 6.62 -3.79
CA MET A 207 -12.66 7.64 -4.29
C MET A 207 -13.19 9.08 -4.21
N ILE A 208 -14.50 9.28 -4.04
CA ILE A 208 -15.17 10.59 -4.21
C ILE A 208 -14.62 11.69 -3.30
N HIS A 209 -14.12 11.34 -2.12
CA HIS A 209 -13.55 12.29 -1.15
C HIS A 209 -12.03 12.50 -1.31
N SER A 210 -11.43 11.95 -2.39
CA SER A 210 -9.99 12.01 -2.67
C SER A 210 -9.14 11.47 -1.51
N PRO A 211 -9.32 10.20 -1.11
CA PRO A 211 -8.49 9.58 -0.09
C PRO A 211 -7.03 9.51 -0.55
N ARG A 212 -6.09 9.35 0.38
CA ARG A 212 -4.67 9.11 0.06
C ARG A 212 -4.34 7.62 0.00
N LEU A 213 -5.13 6.78 0.65
CA LEU A 213 -4.98 5.32 0.66
C LEU A 213 -6.29 4.64 0.27
N LEU A 214 -6.27 3.82 -0.77
CA LEU A 214 -7.38 2.92 -1.13
C LEU A 214 -7.10 1.52 -0.54
N VAL A 215 -8.08 0.97 0.16
CA VAL A 215 -8.06 -0.42 0.68
C VAL A 215 -9.18 -1.20 0.02
N LEU A 216 -8.81 -2.16 -0.83
CA LEU A 216 -9.71 -2.86 -1.74
C LEU A 216 -9.65 -4.38 -1.46
N ASP A 217 -10.75 -4.96 -1.05
CA ASP A 217 -10.84 -6.39 -0.79
C ASP A 217 -11.46 -7.12 -1.99
N GLU A 218 -10.67 -7.97 -2.66
CA GLU A 218 -11.01 -8.72 -3.89
C GLU A 218 -11.68 -7.82 -4.98
N PRO A 219 -11.05 -6.70 -5.40
CA PRO A 219 -11.69 -5.71 -6.28
C PRO A 219 -12.01 -6.25 -7.67
N PHE A 220 -11.35 -7.30 -8.11
CA PHE A 220 -11.49 -7.88 -9.45
C PHE A 220 -12.34 -9.16 -9.48
N GLU A 221 -12.78 -9.65 -8.33
CA GLU A 221 -13.63 -10.83 -8.28
C GLU A 221 -14.98 -10.56 -8.95
N SER A 222 -15.42 -11.50 -9.82
CA SER A 222 -16.66 -11.39 -10.60
C SER A 222 -16.74 -10.16 -11.52
N VAL A 223 -15.59 -9.59 -11.92
CA VAL A 223 -15.49 -8.49 -12.86
C VAL A 223 -15.01 -9.03 -14.21
N ASP A 224 -15.69 -8.64 -15.30
CA ASP A 224 -15.28 -9.03 -16.64
C ASP A 224 -13.92 -8.44 -17.03
N PRO A 225 -13.19 -9.04 -17.99
CA PRO A 225 -11.84 -8.61 -18.35
C PRO A 225 -11.73 -7.14 -18.80
N VAL A 226 -12.75 -6.62 -19.50
CA VAL A 226 -12.76 -5.22 -19.99
C VAL A 226 -12.91 -4.25 -18.81
N SER A 227 -13.85 -4.54 -17.91
CA SER A 227 -14.04 -3.77 -16.68
C SER A 227 -12.82 -3.87 -15.76
N ALA A 228 -12.17 -5.03 -15.65
CA ALA A 228 -10.96 -5.21 -14.87
C ALA A 228 -9.79 -4.38 -15.42
N ALA A 229 -9.62 -4.30 -16.74
CA ALA A 229 -8.62 -3.45 -17.37
C ALA A 229 -8.88 -1.96 -17.06
N ASN A 230 -10.12 -1.49 -17.21
CA ASN A 230 -10.50 -0.13 -16.87
C ASN A 230 -10.23 0.22 -15.40
N VAL A 231 -10.62 -0.66 -14.46
CA VAL A 231 -10.32 -0.49 -13.03
C VAL A 231 -8.80 -0.43 -12.79
N THR A 232 -8.03 -1.31 -13.43
CA THR A 232 -6.56 -1.32 -13.30
C THR A 232 -5.96 0.02 -13.75
N ASP A 233 -6.41 0.57 -14.87
CA ASP A 233 -5.92 1.85 -15.37
C ASP A 233 -6.29 3.02 -14.45
N ILE A 234 -7.47 2.99 -13.84
CA ILE A 234 -7.88 3.98 -12.84
C ILE A 234 -6.97 3.89 -11.60
N LEU A 235 -6.69 2.69 -11.09
CA LEU A 235 -5.80 2.51 -9.94
C LEU A 235 -4.37 2.96 -10.23
N ARG A 236 -3.84 2.69 -11.42
CA ARG A 236 -2.52 3.19 -11.84
C ARG A 236 -2.48 4.73 -11.87
N ARG A 237 -3.47 5.37 -12.49
CA ARG A 237 -3.58 6.84 -12.48
C ARG A 237 -3.70 7.42 -11.08
N PHE A 238 -4.43 6.75 -10.19
CA PHE A 238 -4.55 7.16 -8.79
C PHE A 238 -3.18 7.14 -8.10
N VAL A 239 -2.36 6.13 -8.34
CA VAL A 239 -1.00 6.02 -7.80
C VAL A 239 -0.06 7.06 -8.44
N GLU A 240 -0.13 7.28 -9.75
CA GLU A 240 0.64 8.31 -10.47
C GLU A 240 0.36 9.73 -9.94
N THR A 241 -0.83 9.98 -9.40
CA THR A 241 -1.20 11.26 -8.77
C THR A 241 -0.85 11.34 -7.28
N GLY A 242 -0.10 10.37 -6.75
CA GLY A 242 0.40 10.36 -5.38
C GLY A 242 -0.44 9.55 -4.39
N GLY A 243 -1.46 8.84 -4.85
CA GLY A 243 -2.22 7.91 -4.04
C GLY A 243 -1.47 6.60 -3.79
N THR A 244 -1.99 5.79 -2.87
CA THR A 244 -1.49 4.44 -2.59
C THR A 244 -2.65 3.46 -2.56
N VAL A 245 -2.45 2.26 -3.05
CA VAL A 245 -3.47 1.21 -3.10
C VAL A 245 -2.99 -0.01 -2.34
N VAL A 246 -3.81 -0.52 -1.44
CA VAL A 246 -3.67 -1.86 -0.85
C VAL A 246 -4.83 -2.69 -1.34
N LEU A 247 -4.55 -3.82 -1.95
CA LEU A 247 -5.61 -4.71 -2.42
C LEU A 247 -5.33 -6.17 -2.05
N SER A 248 -6.39 -6.93 -1.78
CA SER A 248 -6.31 -8.38 -1.63
C SER A 248 -6.67 -9.09 -2.93
N SER A 249 -6.09 -10.25 -3.15
CA SER A 249 -6.54 -11.20 -4.16
C SER A 249 -6.11 -12.62 -3.82
N HIS A 250 -6.86 -13.58 -4.33
CA HIS A 250 -6.44 -14.99 -4.38
C HIS A 250 -5.77 -15.34 -5.72
N SER A 251 -5.83 -14.45 -6.72
CA SER A 251 -5.17 -14.62 -8.02
C SER A 251 -3.75 -14.06 -8.00
N MET A 252 -2.76 -14.94 -7.94
CA MET A 252 -1.34 -14.56 -7.90
C MET A 252 -0.88 -13.94 -9.22
N GLU A 253 -1.39 -14.42 -10.36
CA GLU A 253 -1.12 -13.86 -11.68
C GLU A 253 -1.57 -12.40 -11.78
N LEU A 254 -2.76 -12.09 -11.28
CA LEU A 254 -3.29 -10.73 -11.27
C LEU A 254 -2.41 -9.80 -10.41
N ILE A 255 -2.07 -10.24 -9.19
CA ILE A 255 -1.19 -9.49 -8.28
C ILE A 255 0.18 -9.24 -8.92
N GLU A 256 0.78 -10.27 -9.51
CA GLU A 256 2.08 -10.15 -10.19
C GLU A 256 2.06 -9.12 -11.33
N ARG A 257 0.93 -8.99 -12.02
CA ARG A 257 0.77 -8.08 -13.15
C ARG A 257 0.55 -6.62 -12.76
N ILE A 258 -0.11 -6.36 -11.63
CA ILE A 258 -0.57 -5.00 -11.30
C ILE A 258 0.12 -4.40 -10.08
N CYS A 259 0.67 -5.19 -9.17
CA CYS A 259 1.26 -4.72 -7.93
C CYS A 259 2.76 -4.51 -8.05
N SER A 260 3.27 -3.43 -7.45
CA SER A 260 4.70 -3.16 -7.30
C SER A 260 5.29 -3.86 -6.08
N ASP A 261 4.48 -4.03 -5.04
CA ASP A 261 4.84 -4.60 -3.76
C ASP A 261 3.80 -5.66 -3.35
N VAL A 262 4.21 -6.66 -2.57
CA VAL A 262 3.33 -7.78 -2.22
C VAL A 262 3.64 -8.35 -0.84
N ALA A 263 2.61 -8.82 -0.14
CA ALA A 263 2.72 -9.68 1.03
C ALA A 263 2.00 -11.01 0.77
N VAL A 264 2.68 -12.11 1.06
CA VAL A 264 2.17 -13.48 0.96
C VAL A 264 1.64 -13.90 2.33
N VAL A 265 0.33 -14.17 2.42
CA VAL A 265 -0.36 -14.49 3.66
C VAL A 265 -0.88 -15.92 3.65
N VAL A 266 -0.57 -16.69 4.69
CA VAL A 266 -1.03 -18.06 4.89
C VAL A 266 -1.37 -18.28 6.37
N ASN A 267 -2.51 -18.87 6.67
CA ASN A 267 -2.93 -19.20 8.04
C ASN A 267 -2.82 -18.03 9.03
N GLY A 268 -3.14 -16.83 8.58
CA GLY A 268 -3.12 -15.63 9.41
C GLY A 268 -1.74 -15.02 9.65
N ALA A 269 -0.69 -15.50 9.00
CA ALA A 269 0.66 -14.97 9.10
C ALA A 269 1.20 -14.50 7.75
N ILE A 270 2.09 -13.50 7.74
CA ILE A 270 2.86 -13.11 6.57
C ILE A 270 4.07 -14.02 6.47
N LEU A 271 4.23 -14.70 5.33
CA LEU A 271 5.38 -15.57 5.05
C LEU A 271 6.53 -14.81 4.38
N ASP A 272 6.20 -13.83 3.55
CA ASP A 272 7.16 -12.97 2.87
C ASP A 272 6.49 -11.66 2.47
N ALA A 273 7.21 -10.54 2.48
CA ALA A 273 6.70 -9.24 2.06
C ALA A 273 7.83 -8.34 1.58
N GLY A 274 7.58 -7.58 0.52
CA GLY A 274 8.54 -6.65 -0.08
C GLY A 274 8.12 -6.23 -1.48
N THR A 275 9.06 -5.70 -2.24
CA THR A 275 8.84 -5.43 -3.66
C THR A 275 8.55 -6.74 -4.41
N MET A 276 7.79 -6.65 -5.50
CA MET A 276 7.47 -7.83 -6.32
C MET A 276 8.73 -8.59 -6.77
N THR A 277 9.80 -7.87 -7.06
CA THR A 277 11.08 -8.46 -7.49
C THR A 277 11.77 -9.23 -6.36
N GLU A 278 11.77 -8.67 -5.16
CA GLU A 278 12.37 -9.32 -3.96
C GLU A 278 11.62 -10.58 -3.58
N VAL A 279 10.30 -10.51 -3.49
CA VAL A 279 9.47 -11.66 -3.09
C VAL A 279 9.53 -12.78 -4.13
N ARG A 280 9.49 -12.47 -5.42
CA ARG A 280 9.55 -13.49 -6.50
C ARG A 280 10.88 -14.19 -6.63
N GLN A 281 11.99 -13.55 -6.31
CA GLN A 281 13.34 -14.11 -6.44
C GLN A 281 13.61 -14.75 -7.81
N GLY A 282 13.15 -14.09 -8.89
CA GLY A 282 13.33 -14.57 -10.26
C GLY A 282 12.37 -15.69 -10.72
N LYS A 283 11.39 -16.08 -9.88
CA LYS A 283 10.33 -17.07 -10.19
C LYS A 283 9.00 -16.37 -10.45
N THR A 284 7.96 -17.13 -10.78
CA THR A 284 6.58 -16.62 -10.71
C THR A 284 6.12 -16.52 -9.25
N LEU A 285 5.21 -15.60 -8.96
CA LEU A 285 4.66 -15.46 -7.61
C LEU A 285 3.98 -16.74 -7.12
N GLU A 286 3.34 -17.49 -8.02
CA GLU A 286 2.72 -18.79 -7.72
C GLU A 286 3.75 -19.84 -7.30
N LYS A 287 4.87 -19.98 -8.03
CA LYS A 287 5.95 -20.89 -7.64
C LYS A 287 6.55 -20.51 -6.31
N ARG A 288 6.75 -19.21 -6.10
CA ARG A 288 7.27 -18.70 -4.83
C ARG A 288 6.32 -18.98 -3.66
N PHE A 289 5.02 -18.80 -3.89
CA PHE A 289 3.99 -19.14 -2.92
C PHE A 289 4.03 -20.62 -2.52
N LEU A 290 4.11 -21.53 -3.49
CA LEU A 290 4.19 -22.97 -3.22
C LEU A 290 5.43 -23.32 -2.39
N GLU A 291 6.57 -22.69 -2.64
CA GLU A 291 7.79 -22.88 -1.85
C GLU A 291 7.63 -22.37 -0.40
N LEU A 292 6.99 -21.21 -0.22
CA LEU A 292 6.77 -20.61 1.11
C LEU A 292 5.71 -21.35 1.92
N ALA A 293 4.63 -21.78 1.25
CA ALA A 293 3.53 -22.49 1.90
C ALA A 293 3.88 -23.93 2.28
N GLY A 294 4.95 -24.49 1.67
CA GLY A 294 5.33 -25.91 1.82
C GLY A 294 4.27 -26.85 1.27
N ASP A 295 4.46 -28.15 1.49
CA ASP A 295 3.51 -29.22 1.09
C ASP A 295 2.22 -29.22 1.94
N GLN A 296 1.66 -28.05 2.26
CA GLN A 296 0.36 -27.91 2.94
C GLN A 296 -0.83 -28.12 2.00
N THR A 297 -0.60 -28.60 0.79
CA THR A 297 -1.67 -29.11 -0.06
C THR A 297 -2.13 -30.43 0.54
N PRO A 298 -3.42 -30.59 0.91
CA PRO A 298 -3.94 -31.91 1.30
C PRO A 298 -4.00 -32.81 0.06
N ALA A 299 -2.87 -33.37 -0.34
CA ALA A 299 -2.83 -34.40 -1.36
C ALA A 299 -3.26 -35.78 -0.81
N GLY A 300 -3.61 -35.86 0.47
CA GLY A 300 -4.08 -37.07 1.12
C GLY A 300 -5.59 -37.00 1.39
N GLY A 301 -6.41 -37.68 0.57
CA GLY A 301 -7.84 -37.78 0.87
C GLY A 301 -8.73 -38.28 -0.27
N MET A 302 -8.19 -38.52 -1.46
CA MET A 302 -8.98 -39.03 -2.59
C MET A 302 -8.61 -40.46 -3.01
N GLU A 303 -7.97 -41.23 -2.16
CA GLU A 303 -7.66 -42.67 -2.43
C GLU A 303 -8.91 -43.54 -2.69
N TRP A 304 -10.08 -43.06 -2.23
CA TRP A 304 -11.36 -43.72 -2.47
C TRP A 304 -11.90 -43.53 -3.90
N LEU A 305 -11.39 -42.56 -4.68
CA LEU A 305 -11.77 -42.35 -6.08
C LEU A 305 -11.24 -43.46 -7.02
N HIS A 306 -10.29 -44.28 -6.58
CA HIS A 306 -9.79 -45.41 -7.36
C HIS A 306 -10.62 -46.70 -7.20
N SER A 307 -11.67 -46.70 -6.39
CA SER A 307 -12.51 -47.88 -6.15
C SER A 307 -13.75 -48.03 -7.07
N PHE A 308 -13.82 -47.25 -8.15
CA PHE A 308 -14.91 -47.39 -9.14
C PHE A 308 -14.57 -48.32 -10.33
N SER A 309 -13.55 -49.18 -10.19
CA SER A 309 -13.26 -50.23 -11.18
C SER A 309 -13.39 -51.58 -10.51
N GLY A 310 -14.62 -52.07 -10.43
CA GLY A 310 -14.99 -53.40 -9.98
C GLY A 310 -16.41 -53.73 -10.46
#